data_a5eaacebb99bb5de11c5acd058dcbf53
#
_entry.id   a5eaacebb99bb5de11c5acd058dcbf53
#
_cell.length_a   1.000
_cell.length_b   1.000
_cell.length_c   1.000
_cell.angle_alpha   90.00
_cell.angle_beta   90.00
_cell.angle_gamma   90.00
#
_symmetry.space_group_name_H-M   'P 1'
#
loop_
_entity.id
_entity.type
_entity.pdbx_description
1 polymer ?
#
loop_
_entity_poly.entity_id
_entity_poly.type
_entity_poly.pdbx_seq_one_letter_code
_entity_poly.pdbx_strand_id
1 'polypeptide(L)'
;MLKLYGGARSRASIVQWYLEEIGVPYEFILLDMAAGEHLQPEFLSINPIGKVPAIVEDDFQLWESGAILLYLAEKHGKLPNSAEERAIITQWVLFGNATLGTGIFIEANREKETPRLLNPLNKILSQQPFLMGDELNVADIAVGSILAYIPLMLKLDLSAYPAVLEYIQRLNERPAFQKTIGGSK
;
A
#
# COMPACT_ATOMS: atom_id res chain seq x y z
N MET A 1 -4.88 21.93 -3.25
CA MET A 1 -5.53 20.79 -2.55
C MET A 1 -5.09 19.51 -3.22
N LEU A 2 -4.70 18.50 -2.44
CA LEU A 2 -4.21 17.22 -2.94
C LEU A 2 -5.32 16.47 -3.69
N LYS A 3 -5.07 16.10 -4.95
CA LYS A 3 -5.93 15.20 -5.74
C LYS A 3 -5.27 13.84 -5.84
N LEU A 4 -6.04 12.78 -5.59
CA LEU A 4 -5.62 11.40 -5.76
C LEU A 4 -6.43 10.75 -6.89
N TYR A 5 -5.76 10.36 -7.95
CA TYR A 5 -6.36 9.66 -9.08
C TYR A 5 -6.29 8.15 -8.87
N GLY A 6 -7.41 7.47 -9.06
CA GLY A 6 -7.51 6.03 -8.89
C GLY A 6 -8.65 5.41 -9.69
N GLY A 7 -8.60 4.11 -9.88
CA GLY A 7 -9.73 3.31 -10.39
C GLY A 7 -10.41 2.55 -9.24
N ALA A 8 -11.61 2.06 -9.48
CA ALA A 8 -12.25 1.10 -8.60
C ALA A 8 -11.34 -0.13 -8.44
N ARG A 9 -11.09 -0.56 -7.21
CA ARG A 9 -10.22 -1.70 -6.89
C ARG A 9 -8.78 -1.56 -7.44
N SER A 10 -8.20 -0.37 -7.34
CA SER A 10 -6.82 -0.09 -7.71
C SER A 10 -5.93 0.13 -6.48
N ARG A 11 -4.61 0.15 -6.69
CA ARG A 11 -3.65 0.49 -5.63
C ARG A 11 -3.82 1.91 -5.06
N ALA A 12 -4.72 2.72 -5.62
CA ALA A 12 -5.05 4.03 -5.05
C ALA A 12 -5.65 3.89 -3.63
N SER A 13 -6.35 2.78 -3.33
CA SER A 13 -6.87 2.51 -1.98
C SER A 13 -5.76 2.41 -0.92
N ILE A 14 -4.54 2.03 -1.28
CA ILE A 14 -3.37 2.04 -0.39
C ILE A 14 -3.01 3.47 0.01
N VAL A 15 -3.00 4.37 -0.97
CA VAL A 15 -2.72 5.80 -0.73
C VAL A 15 -3.86 6.45 0.04
N GLN A 16 -5.12 6.13 -0.30
CA GLN A 16 -6.29 6.58 0.46
C GLN A 16 -6.18 6.17 1.93
N TRP A 17 -5.86 4.89 2.21
CA TRP A 17 -5.69 4.43 3.57
C TRP A 17 -4.65 5.26 4.32
N TYR A 18 -3.50 5.52 3.71
CA TYR A 18 -2.47 6.31 4.36
C TYR A 18 -2.91 7.76 4.63
N LEU A 19 -3.57 8.40 3.67
CA LEU A 19 -4.10 9.76 3.84
C LEU A 19 -5.13 9.83 4.99
N GLU A 20 -6.01 8.84 5.11
CA GLU A 20 -6.96 8.71 6.23
C GLU A 20 -6.24 8.50 7.57
N GLU A 21 -5.18 7.68 7.61
CA GLU A 21 -4.38 7.45 8.84
C GLU A 21 -3.69 8.71 9.35
N ILE A 22 -3.18 9.54 8.44
CA ILE A 22 -2.49 10.78 8.82
C ILE A 22 -3.40 12.01 8.86
N GLY A 23 -4.69 11.84 8.55
CA GLY A 23 -5.71 12.91 8.62
C GLY A 23 -5.51 14.02 7.58
N VAL A 24 -4.94 13.72 6.42
CA VAL A 24 -4.71 14.70 5.34
C VAL A 24 -5.91 14.73 4.41
N PRO A 25 -6.54 15.91 4.23
CA PRO A 25 -7.66 16.05 3.31
C PRO A 25 -7.21 15.92 1.86
N TYR A 26 -8.01 15.22 1.04
CA TYR A 26 -7.76 15.02 -0.37
C TYR A 26 -9.07 14.93 -1.16
N GLU A 27 -9.00 15.18 -2.45
CA GLU A 27 -10.06 14.92 -3.42
C GLU A 27 -9.73 13.62 -4.17
N PHE A 28 -10.64 12.63 -4.13
CA PHE A 28 -10.46 11.40 -4.90
C PHE A 28 -11.10 11.54 -6.29
N ILE A 29 -10.28 11.42 -7.31
CA ILE A 29 -10.72 11.45 -8.72
C ILE A 29 -10.80 10.01 -9.22
N LEU A 30 -12.02 9.50 -9.31
CA LEU A 30 -12.29 8.16 -9.82
C LEU A 30 -12.20 8.16 -11.34
N LEU A 31 -11.32 7.34 -11.90
CA LEU A 31 -11.21 7.09 -13.33
C LEU A 31 -11.95 5.80 -13.71
N ASP A 32 -12.71 5.86 -14.81
CA ASP A 32 -13.29 4.67 -15.43
C ASP A 32 -12.19 3.93 -16.21
N MET A 33 -11.62 2.91 -15.55
CA MET A 33 -10.56 2.08 -16.12
C MET A 33 -11.07 1.25 -17.31
N ALA A 34 -12.36 0.88 -17.32
CA ALA A 34 -12.95 0.11 -18.39
C ALA A 34 -13.19 0.97 -19.64
N ALA A 35 -13.56 2.23 -19.44
CA ALA A 35 -13.67 3.21 -20.53
C ALA A 35 -12.29 3.71 -21.03
N GLY A 36 -11.20 3.34 -20.34
CA GLY A 36 -9.85 3.74 -20.75
C GLY A 36 -9.48 5.19 -20.39
N GLU A 37 -10.15 5.82 -19.43
CA GLU A 37 -9.86 7.21 -19.03
C GLU A 37 -8.40 7.41 -18.60
N HIS A 38 -7.77 6.39 -18.02
CA HIS A 38 -6.35 6.41 -17.65
C HIS A 38 -5.39 6.46 -18.85
N LEU A 39 -5.89 6.25 -20.07
CA LEU A 39 -5.12 6.30 -21.33
C LEU A 39 -5.46 7.54 -22.16
N GLN A 40 -6.32 8.42 -21.65
CA GLN A 40 -6.65 9.68 -22.34
C GLN A 40 -5.56 10.73 -22.11
N PRO A 41 -5.40 11.68 -23.05
CA PRO A 41 -4.36 12.71 -22.95
C PRO A 41 -4.36 13.49 -21.64
N GLU A 42 -5.54 13.73 -21.06
CA GLU A 42 -5.74 14.44 -19.81
C GLU A 42 -5.00 13.74 -18.66
N PHE A 43 -5.17 12.43 -18.51
CA PHE A 43 -4.48 11.68 -17.46
C PHE A 43 -3.05 11.35 -17.85
N LEU A 44 -2.75 11.11 -19.12
CA LEU A 44 -1.37 10.85 -19.58
C LEU A 44 -0.45 12.07 -19.38
N SER A 45 -1.00 13.27 -19.31
CA SER A 45 -0.23 14.47 -18.92
C SER A 45 0.21 14.46 -17.45
N ILE A 46 -0.50 13.70 -16.58
CA ILE A 46 -0.17 13.52 -15.15
C ILE A 46 0.75 12.31 -14.96
N ASN A 47 0.41 11.19 -15.59
CA ASN A 47 1.20 9.96 -15.57
C ASN A 47 1.33 9.38 -16.98
N PRO A 48 2.48 9.57 -17.65
CA PRO A 48 2.67 9.11 -19.03
C PRO A 48 2.64 7.58 -19.18
N ILE A 49 2.72 6.82 -18.08
CA ILE A 49 2.59 5.35 -18.07
C ILE A 49 1.13 4.90 -18.12
N GLY A 50 0.16 5.80 -17.85
CA GLY A 50 -1.24 5.48 -17.84
C GLY A 50 -1.66 4.50 -16.75
N LYS A 51 -1.05 4.58 -15.58
CA LYS A 51 -1.37 3.73 -14.41
C LYS A 51 -1.79 4.56 -13.21
N VAL A 52 -2.63 3.97 -12.37
CA VAL A 52 -3.03 4.55 -11.08
C VAL A 52 -2.40 3.77 -9.92
N PRO A 53 -2.14 4.43 -8.77
CA PRO A 53 -2.46 5.81 -8.42
C PRO A 53 -1.51 6.84 -9.02
N ALA A 54 -2.00 8.09 -9.08
CA ALA A 54 -1.21 9.30 -9.23
C ALA A 54 -1.77 10.38 -8.30
N ILE A 55 -0.92 11.30 -7.85
CA ILE A 55 -1.34 12.49 -7.09
C ILE A 55 -0.97 13.75 -7.86
N VAL A 56 -1.79 14.79 -7.67
CA VAL A 56 -1.52 16.15 -8.12
C VAL A 56 -1.77 17.10 -6.96
N GLU A 57 -0.80 17.96 -6.69
CA GLU A 57 -0.94 19.03 -5.72
C GLU A 57 -0.28 20.29 -6.29
N ASP A 58 -1.11 21.27 -6.61
CA ASP A 58 -0.72 22.45 -7.38
C ASP A 58 -0.03 22.02 -8.69
N ASP A 59 1.23 22.39 -8.93
CA ASP A 59 2.01 22.00 -10.11
C ASP A 59 2.82 20.69 -9.90
N PHE A 60 2.77 20.10 -8.71
CA PHE A 60 3.49 18.85 -8.41
C PHE A 60 2.67 17.63 -8.77
N GLN A 61 3.27 16.72 -9.52
CA GLN A 61 2.69 15.45 -9.93
C GLN A 61 3.59 14.30 -9.52
N LEU A 62 3.02 13.23 -8.99
CA LEU A 62 3.76 12.03 -8.60
C LEU A 62 2.92 10.78 -8.84
N TRP A 63 3.54 9.74 -9.32
CA TRP A 63 2.96 8.41 -9.51
C TRP A 63 3.85 7.33 -8.89
N GLU A 64 3.45 6.05 -8.91
CA GLU A 64 3.90 4.93 -8.11
C GLU A 64 3.44 5.02 -6.64
N SER A 65 2.62 4.06 -6.21
CA SER A 65 2.07 4.05 -4.85
C SER A 65 3.15 4.13 -3.75
N GLY A 66 4.27 3.44 -3.93
CA GLY A 66 5.38 3.50 -2.98
C GLY A 66 6.06 4.85 -2.89
N ALA A 67 6.27 5.53 -4.04
CA ALA A 67 6.82 6.87 -4.09
C ALA A 67 5.86 7.88 -3.44
N ILE A 68 4.56 7.75 -3.72
CA ILE A 68 3.52 8.61 -3.13
C ILE A 68 3.49 8.44 -1.60
N LEU A 69 3.54 7.20 -1.10
CA LEU A 69 3.57 6.93 0.34
C LEU A 69 4.78 7.57 1.02
N LEU A 70 5.97 7.42 0.45
CA LEU A 70 7.20 8.01 1.00
C LEU A 70 7.16 9.54 0.96
N TYR A 71 6.69 10.14 -0.14
CA TYR A 71 6.52 11.58 -0.27
C TYR A 71 5.56 12.14 0.79
N LEU A 72 4.39 11.51 0.95
CA LEU A 72 3.42 11.93 1.95
C LEU A 72 3.96 11.78 3.38
N ALA A 73 4.69 10.70 3.66
CA ALA A 73 5.33 10.51 4.96
C ALA A 73 6.39 11.59 5.25
N GLU A 74 7.23 11.93 4.29
CA GLU A 74 8.22 13.01 4.42
C GLU A 74 7.53 14.35 4.63
N LYS A 75 6.60 14.71 3.75
CA LYS A 75 5.89 16.00 3.75
C LYS A 75 5.15 16.27 5.05
N HIS A 76 4.59 15.24 5.67
CA HIS A 76 3.80 15.36 6.90
C HIS A 76 4.58 14.98 8.18
N GLY A 77 5.92 14.94 8.11
CA GLY A 77 6.78 14.71 9.26
C GLY A 77 6.59 13.33 9.93
N LYS A 78 6.25 12.31 9.11
CA LYS A 78 6.05 10.93 9.58
C LYS A 78 7.25 10.03 9.32
N LEU A 79 8.34 10.56 8.75
CA LEU A 79 9.61 9.87 8.63
C LEU A 79 10.56 10.26 9.76
N PRO A 80 11.39 9.32 10.24
CA PRO A 80 12.43 9.61 11.22
C PRO A 80 13.52 10.53 10.64
N ASN A 81 14.29 11.16 11.53
CA ASN A 81 15.39 12.04 11.12
C ASN A 81 16.64 11.26 10.64
N SER A 82 16.85 10.05 11.15
CA SER A 82 17.98 9.18 10.76
C SER A 82 17.86 8.72 9.31
N ALA A 83 18.93 8.80 8.56
CA ALA A 83 19.01 8.30 7.20
C ALA A 83 18.87 6.77 7.16
N GLU A 84 19.42 6.09 8.15
CA GLU A 84 19.37 4.64 8.29
C GLU A 84 17.93 4.15 8.53
N GLU A 85 17.20 4.79 9.44
CA GLU A 85 15.80 4.45 9.70
C GLU A 85 14.91 4.74 8.49
N ARG A 86 15.15 5.85 7.78
CA ARG A 86 14.46 6.13 6.51
C ARG A 86 14.76 5.11 5.43
N ALA A 87 16.01 4.63 5.35
CA ALA A 87 16.39 3.56 4.42
C ALA A 87 15.66 2.25 4.74
N ILE A 88 15.51 1.89 6.02
CA ILE A 88 14.75 0.70 6.44
C ILE A 88 13.27 0.84 6.07
N ILE A 89 12.65 2.00 6.29
CA ILE A 89 11.27 2.28 5.85
C ILE A 89 11.16 2.12 4.33
N THR A 90 12.08 2.73 3.58
CA THR A 90 12.10 2.63 2.11
C THR A 90 12.25 1.18 1.64
N GLN A 91 13.11 0.40 2.31
CA GLN A 91 13.28 -1.04 2.04
C GLN A 91 11.93 -1.78 2.16
N TRP A 92 11.17 -1.53 3.23
CA TRP A 92 9.86 -2.16 3.42
C TRP A 92 8.84 -1.74 2.37
N VAL A 93 8.81 -0.45 2.00
CA VAL A 93 7.91 0.04 0.95
C VAL A 93 8.23 -0.62 -0.40
N LEU A 94 9.52 -0.70 -0.76
CA LEU A 94 9.96 -1.38 -1.98
C LEU A 94 9.69 -2.89 -1.92
N PHE A 95 9.94 -3.52 -0.77
CA PHE A 95 9.63 -4.94 -0.55
C PHE A 95 8.14 -5.22 -0.76
N GLY A 96 7.24 -4.44 -0.17
CA GLY A 96 5.80 -4.59 -0.35
C GLY A 96 5.38 -4.50 -1.82
N ASN A 97 5.83 -3.44 -2.50
CA ASN A 97 5.40 -3.16 -3.86
C ASN A 97 6.02 -4.07 -4.93
N ALA A 98 7.33 -4.35 -4.84
CA ALA A 98 8.05 -5.04 -5.89
C ALA A 98 8.24 -6.54 -5.59
N THR A 99 8.52 -6.91 -4.34
CA THR A 99 8.87 -8.30 -3.99
C THR A 99 7.66 -9.09 -3.52
N LEU A 100 6.98 -8.62 -2.47
CA LEU A 100 5.85 -9.33 -1.87
C LEU A 100 4.67 -9.42 -2.85
N GLY A 101 4.31 -8.29 -3.47
CA GLY A 101 3.22 -8.24 -4.43
C GLY A 101 3.45 -9.18 -5.63
N THR A 102 4.61 -9.11 -6.27
CA THR A 102 4.92 -9.96 -7.42
C THR A 102 5.11 -11.43 -7.05
N GLY A 103 5.65 -11.70 -5.85
CA GLY A 103 5.84 -13.07 -5.37
C GLY A 103 4.52 -13.81 -5.13
N ILE A 104 3.51 -13.12 -4.60
CA ILE A 104 2.26 -13.77 -4.19
C ILE A 104 1.16 -13.66 -5.27
N PHE A 105 1.02 -12.49 -5.93
CA PHE A 105 -0.09 -12.28 -6.87
C PHE A 105 0.18 -12.82 -8.27
N ILE A 106 1.44 -13.03 -8.66
CA ILE A 106 1.76 -13.73 -9.91
C ILE A 106 1.68 -15.24 -9.65
N GLU A 107 0.74 -15.90 -10.33
CA GLU A 107 0.41 -17.32 -10.12
C GLU A 107 1.64 -18.24 -10.26
N ALA A 108 2.46 -18.02 -11.28
CA ALA A 108 3.67 -18.81 -11.54
C ALA A 108 4.72 -18.72 -10.40
N ASN A 109 4.67 -17.69 -9.57
CA ASN A 109 5.61 -17.48 -8.48
C ASN A 109 5.06 -17.98 -7.13
N ARG A 110 3.72 -17.98 -6.98
CA ARG A 110 3.01 -18.08 -5.70
C ARG A 110 3.43 -19.25 -4.84
N GLU A 111 3.42 -20.47 -5.40
CA GLU A 111 3.73 -21.68 -4.64
C GLU A 111 5.11 -21.64 -4.00
N LYS A 112 6.11 -21.19 -4.74
CA LYS A 112 7.50 -21.09 -4.29
C LYS A 112 7.72 -19.88 -3.36
N GLU A 113 7.16 -18.74 -3.73
CA GLU A 113 7.48 -17.47 -3.06
C GLU A 113 6.67 -17.27 -1.77
N THR A 114 5.45 -17.83 -1.67
CA THR A 114 4.62 -17.66 -0.46
C THR A 114 5.37 -18.08 0.81
N PRO A 115 5.88 -19.30 0.96
CA PRO A 115 6.60 -19.66 2.18
C PRO A 115 7.92 -18.89 2.36
N ARG A 116 8.61 -18.56 1.26
CA ARG A 116 9.86 -17.79 1.30
C ARG A 116 9.66 -16.39 1.85
N LEU A 117 8.53 -15.76 1.54
CA LEU A 117 8.21 -14.39 1.92
C LEU A 117 7.44 -14.32 3.25
N LEU A 118 6.49 -15.24 3.48
CA LEU A 118 5.65 -15.18 4.67
C LEU A 118 6.32 -15.76 5.92
N ASN A 119 7.21 -16.76 5.84
CA ASN A 119 7.91 -17.29 7.01
C ASN A 119 8.72 -16.21 7.75
N PRO A 120 9.58 -15.41 7.09
CA PRO A 120 10.31 -14.34 7.76
C PRO A 120 9.36 -13.25 8.31
N LEU A 121 8.31 -12.87 7.55
CA LEU A 121 7.33 -11.90 8.04
C LEU A 121 6.60 -12.41 9.28
N ASN A 122 6.18 -13.68 9.29
CA ASN A 122 5.52 -14.29 10.44
C ASN A 122 6.43 -14.28 11.67
N LYS A 123 7.74 -14.54 11.50
CA LYS A 123 8.72 -14.46 12.58
C LYS A 123 8.89 -13.03 13.11
N ILE A 124 8.96 -12.03 12.25
CA ILE A 124 9.08 -10.63 12.66
C ILE A 124 7.82 -10.20 13.42
N LEU A 125 6.64 -10.47 12.86
CA LEU A 125 5.35 -10.06 13.43
C LEU A 125 4.95 -10.86 14.68
N SER A 126 5.58 -12.00 14.96
CA SER A 126 5.42 -12.70 16.24
C SER A 126 6.15 -12.04 17.41
N GLN A 127 7.04 -11.08 17.14
CA GLN A 127 7.85 -10.40 18.15
C GLN A 127 7.37 -8.96 18.41
N GLN A 128 6.62 -8.40 17.51
CA GLN A 128 6.18 -7.00 17.58
C GLN A 128 4.89 -6.79 16.78
N PRO A 129 4.06 -5.81 17.18
CA PRO A 129 2.75 -5.60 16.55
C PRO A 129 2.80 -5.05 15.13
N PHE A 130 3.86 -4.31 14.77
CA PHE A 130 4.07 -3.71 13.45
C PHE A 130 5.49 -3.98 12.95
N LEU A 131 5.76 -3.72 11.66
CA LEU A 131 7.03 -4.07 11.02
C LEU A 131 8.27 -3.42 11.66
N MET A 132 8.11 -2.27 12.30
CA MET A 132 9.21 -1.52 12.90
C MET A 132 9.01 -1.24 14.40
N GLY A 133 8.23 -2.04 15.10
CA GLY A 133 8.01 -1.93 16.55
C GLY A 133 6.54 -1.78 16.92
N ASP A 134 6.25 -0.84 17.84
CA ASP A 134 4.95 -0.75 18.48
C ASP A 134 3.95 0.16 17.77
N GLU A 135 4.39 0.96 16.81
CA GLU A 135 3.55 1.93 16.13
C GLU A 135 3.46 1.67 14.63
N LEU A 136 2.24 1.84 14.10
CA LEU A 136 2.00 1.77 12.66
C LEU A 136 2.71 2.92 11.93
N ASN A 137 3.40 2.60 10.86
CA ASN A 137 4.05 3.58 10.00
C ASN A 137 3.82 3.26 8.50
N VAL A 138 4.44 4.04 7.63
CA VAL A 138 4.23 3.91 6.17
C VAL A 138 4.72 2.56 5.60
N ALA A 139 5.65 1.87 6.27
CA ALA A 139 6.06 0.51 5.91
C ALA A 139 4.91 -0.49 6.08
N ASP A 140 4.14 -0.34 7.19
CA ASP A 140 2.95 -1.16 7.44
C ASP A 140 1.84 -0.89 6.44
N ILE A 141 1.68 0.35 5.99
CA ILE A 141 0.73 0.69 4.92
C ILE A 141 1.08 -0.07 3.64
N ALA A 142 2.35 -0.04 3.24
CA ALA A 142 2.81 -0.66 2.00
C ALA A 142 2.74 -2.20 2.04
N VAL A 143 3.26 -2.82 3.10
CA VAL A 143 3.30 -4.28 3.23
C VAL A 143 1.95 -4.83 3.67
N GLY A 144 1.32 -4.18 4.66
CA GLY A 144 0.05 -4.62 5.24
C GLY A 144 -1.09 -4.61 4.23
N SER A 145 -1.13 -3.63 3.32
CA SER A 145 -2.14 -3.62 2.25
C SER A 145 -2.00 -4.84 1.33
N ILE A 146 -0.78 -5.21 0.96
CA ILE A 146 -0.53 -6.39 0.12
C ILE A 146 -0.94 -7.66 0.85
N LEU A 147 -0.60 -7.79 2.15
CA LEU A 147 -1.01 -8.94 2.96
C LEU A 147 -2.53 -9.02 3.12
N ALA A 148 -3.21 -7.89 3.34
CA ALA A 148 -4.66 -7.83 3.48
C ALA A 148 -5.40 -8.19 2.17
N TYR A 149 -4.81 -7.92 1.00
CA TYR A 149 -5.40 -8.34 -0.28
C TYR A 149 -5.33 -9.85 -0.51
N ILE A 150 -4.44 -10.59 0.14
CA ILE A 150 -4.31 -12.04 -0.06
C ILE A 150 -5.64 -12.77 0.20
N PRO A 151 -6.25 -12.70 1.40
CA PRO A 151 -7.52 -13.37 1.65
C PRO A 151 -8.68 -12.80 0.82
N LEU A 152 -8.64 -11.52 0.46
CA LEU A 152 -9.69 -10.86 -0.30
C LEU A 152 -9.70 -11.28 -1.78
N MET A 153 -8.53 -11.46 -2.38
CA MET A 153 -8.39 -11.67 -3.83
C MET A 153 -8.03 -13.11 -4.21
N LEU A 154 -7.24 -13.80 -3.40
CA LEU A 154 -6.68 -15.10 -3.75
C LEU A 154 -7.31 -16.25 -2.97
N LYS A 155 -8.02 -15.99 -1.87
CA LYS A 155 -8.56 -16.99 -0.95
C LYS A 155 -7.50 -18.04 -0.51
N LEU A 156 -6.25 -17.59 -0.39
CA LEU A 156 -5.12 -18.41 0.03
C LEU A 156 -5.23 -18.69 1.53
N ASP A 157 -5.01 -19.95 1.92
CA ASP A 157 -4.93 -20.33 3.33
C ASP A 157 -3.64 -19.80 3.96
N LEU A 158 -3.79 -18.95 4.97
CA LEU A 158 -2.70 -18.38 5.75
C LEU A 158 -2.57 -18.99 7.15
N SER A 159 -3.23 -20.11 7.44
CA SER A 159 -3.22 -20.76 8.77
C SER A 159 -1.82 -21.13 9.26
N ALA A 160 -0.88 -21.37 8.34
CA ALA A 160 0.54 -21.61 8.65
C ALA A 160 1.29 -20.36 9.14
N TYR A 161 0.67 -19.16 9.06
CA TYR A 161 1.29 -17.87 9.38
C TYR A 161 0.44 -17.09 10.39
N PRO A 162 0.30 -17.57 11.65
CA PRO A 162 -0.63 -17.00 12.62
C PRO A 162 -0.32 -15.53 12.95
N ALA A 163 0.95 -15.14 13.08
CA ALA A 163 1.30 -13.74 13.35
C ALA A 163 0.99 -12.80 12.17
N VAL A 164 1.07 -13.30 10.93
CA VAL A 164 0.61 -12.54 9.75
C VAL A 164 -0.91 -12.37 9.79
N LEU A 165 -1.67 -13.40 10.17
CA LEU A 165 -3.14 -13.29 10.31
C LEU A 165 -3.53 -12.30 11.39
N GLU A 166 -2.89 -12.35 12.57
CA GLU A 166 -3.12 -11.40 13.66
C GLU A 166 -2.78 -9.96 13.25
N TYR A 167 -1.70 -9.79 12.49
CA TYR A 167 -1.34 -8.49 11.93
C TYR A 167 -2.39 -7.96 10.96
N ILE A 168 -2.86 -8.79 10.01
CA ILE A 168 -3.95 -8.43 9.08
C ILE A 168 -5.20 -8.05 9.87
N GLN A 169 -5.56 -8.80 10.92
CA GLN A 169 -6.71 -8.49 11.76
C GLN A 169 -6.54 -7.13 12.46
N ARG A 170 -5.38 -6.86 13.03
CA ARG A 170 -5.06 -5.57 13.67
C ARG A 170 -5.19 -4.39 12.71
N LEU A 171 -4.77 -4.56 11.45
CA LEU A 171 -4.94 -3.54 10.42
C LEU A 171 -6.43 -3.36 10.06
N ASN A 172 -7.19 -4.45 9.95
CA ASN A 172 -8.62 -4.43 9.62
C ASN A 172 -9.47 -3.73 10.68
N GLU A 173 -9.03 -3.67 11.94
CA GLU A 173 -9.72 -2.99 13.03
C GLU A 173 -9.57 -1.46 12.96
N ARG A 174 -8.66 -0.94 12.14
CA ARG A 174 -8.42 0.49 12.03
C ARG A 174 -9.52 1.20 11.24
N PRO A 175 -10.10 2.29 11.75
CA PRO A 175 -11.17 3.01 11.05
C PRO A 175 -10.78 3.50 9.66
N ALA A 176 -9.53 3.97 9.49
CA ALA A 176 -9.00 4.41 8.20
C ALA A 176 -8.92 3.28 7.17
N PHE A 177 -8.51 2.07 7.61
CA PHE A 177 -8.50 0.87 6.77
C PHE A 177 -9.92 0.48 6.34
N GLN A 178 -10.87 0.48 7.28
CA GLN A 178 -12.26 0.12 7.00
C GLN A 178 -12.95 1.07 6.02
N LYS A 179 -12.59 2.36 6.05
CA LYS A 179 -13.09 3.36 5.08
C LYS A 179 -12.57 3.15 3.66
N THR A 180 -11.44 2.46 3.50
CA THR A 180 -10.71 2.39 2.25
C THR A 180 -10.60 0.95 1.74
N ILE A 181 -9.57 0.21 2.10
CA ILE A 181 -9.35 -1.17 1.64
C ILE A 181 -10.46 -2.11 2.12
N GLY A 182 -10.86 -2.02 3.38
CA GLY A 182 -11.90 -2.87 3.98
C GLY A 182 -13.32 -2.57 3.53
N GLY A 183 -13.60 -1.34 3.10
CA GLY A 183 -14.93 -0.90 2.64
C GLY A 183 -15.20 -1.10 1.15
N SER A 184 -14.22 -1.55 0.39
CA SER A 184 -14.34 -1.81 -1.06
C SER A 184 -15.15 -3.10 -1.31
N LYS A 185 -16.50 -2.99 -1.19
CA LYS A 185 -17.43 -4.04 -1.61
C LYS A 185 -17.71 -4.00 -3.10
#